data_bfe82979401bf458035f4954301ddf0d
#
_entry.id   bfe82979401bf458035f4954301ddf0d
#
_cell.length_a   1.000
_cell.length_b   1.000
_cell.length_c   1.000
_cell.angle_alpha   90.00
_cell.angle_beta   90.00
_cell.angle_gamma   90.00
#
_symmetry.space_group_name_H-M   'P 1'
#
loop_
_entity.id
_entity.type
_entity.pdbx_description
1 polymer ?
#
loop_
_entity_poly.entity_id
_entity_poly.type
_entity_poly.pdbx_seq_one_letter_code
_entity_poly.pdbx_strand_id
1 'polypeptide(L)'
;MPIKEPIANIIKDIRFWIILFFIIRMYGITFPPLEVGHNWRQTDGLMVARNFYERSANIFYPTVDVAGDASGIVGMEFPILNYLIYLVNLVFGYDHWYGRLVVLVFASVGIFYFYKLIKRYFGETSAFNASILLLVSFWFSYSRKIIPDAFAASLCIISLYYAFLYLDEGKFLHLCIFFILALLGCLSKIMVATILTVLAFPIFNSRIAIQRKVFLSFFSAIILVKVCWWYFVWVPYLNTTYGFGDHFYMGVSFREGISAILDDFGIVLKRLFDTPFKYTGCAAFLAALFLIIKNRQWLPLGIFLVPYFSFLVILSKTGLSIKGDTYYVLTAIPAMAFIAGCGLSYIGNKKIVAAILVIVGVESLAAQIYDFRLREPYKSLATLEEIMDSVSHRDDLIVVTGGAQNPTTMYFAHRRGWTVSYPNLEDSVYMADIMSKGCKYAVLPTKLYEDIQLKYPKVHESEFFRIYKLE
;
A
#
# COMPACT_ATOMS: atom_id res chain seq x y z
N MET A 1 -29.99 -30.81 -22.25
CA MET A 1 -28.74 -30.47 -21.56
C MET A 1 -28.09 -29.14 -22.00
N PRO A 2 -28.81 -28.03 -22.07
CA PRO A 2 -28.27 -26.76 -22.56
C PRO A 2 -27.68 -25.82 -21.47
N ILE A 3 -27.53 -26.28 -20.22
CA ILE A 3 -27.09 -25.43 -19.11
C ILE A 3 -25.53 -25.31 -19.01
N LYS A 4 -24.78 -26.17 -19.67
CA LYS A 4 -23.29 -26.18 -19.54
C LYS A 4 -22.57 -25.07 -20.31
N GLU A 5 -23.12 -24.59 -21.44
CA GLU A 5 -22.47 -23.56 -22.25
C GLU A 5 -22.45 -22.15 -21.62
N PRO A 6 -23.54 -21.63 -21.03
CA PRO A 6 -23.54 -20.31 -20.44
C PRO A 6 -22.61 -20.19 -19.23
N ILE A 7 -22.53 -21.21 -18.37
CA ILE A 7 -21.64 -21.23 -17.20
C ILE A 7 -20.17 -21.26 -17.64
N ALA A 8 -19.84 -22.07 -18.65
CA ALA A 8 -18.47 -22.15 -19.18
C ALA A 8 -18.00 -20.82 -19.78
N ASN A 9 -18.89 -20.02 -20.35
CA ASN A 9 -18.58 -18.70 -20.88
C ASN A 9 -18.38 -17.66 -19.78
N ILE A 10 -19.15 -17.72 -18.70
CA ILE A 10 -19.02 -16.83 -17.55
C ILE A 10 -17.65 -17.04 -16.86
N ILE A 11 -17.22 -18.27 -16.62
CA ILE A 11 -15.93 -18.58 -15.97
C ILE A 11 -14.73 -18.15 -16.83
N LYS A 12 -14.88 -18.03 -18.13
CA LYS A 12 -13.83 -17.52 -19.03
C LYS A 12 -13.73 -16.00 -19.05
N ASP A 13 -14.72 -15.29 -18.55
CA ASP A 13 -14.72 -13.84 -18.49
C ASP A 13 -14.00 -13.35 -17.24
N ILE A 14 -12.95 -12.54 -17.41
CA ILE A 14 -12.20 -11.99 -16.28
C ILE A 14 -13.05 -11.11 -15.36
N ARG A 15 -14.12 -10.48 -15.90
CA ARG A 15 -15.03 -9.63 -15.11
C ARG A 15 -15.73 -10.43 -14.01
N PHE A 16 -16.10 -11.70 -14.29
CA PHE A 16 -16.65 -12.60 -13.29
C PHE A 16 -15.68 -12.78 -12.10
N TRP A 17 -14.42 -13.03 -12.39
CA TRP A 17 -13.41 -13.23 -11.34
C TRP A 17 -13.11 -11.97 -10.56
N ILE A 18 -13.06 -10.81 -11.23
CA ILE A 18 -12.88 -9.51 -10.56
C ILE A 18 -14.04 -9.27 -9.58
N ILE A 19 -15.29 -9.48 -10.01
CA ILE A 19 -16.47 -9.31 -9.14
C ILE A 19 -16.45 -10.32 -7.99
N LEU A 20 -16.15 -11.59 -8.28
CA LEU A 20 -16.08 -12.64 -7.25
C LEU A 20 -15.04 -12.28 -6.17
N PHE A 21 -13.83 -11.91 -6.58
CA PHE A 21 -12.77 -11.54 -5.63
C PHE A 21 -13.06 -10.20 -4.94
N PHE A 22 -13.72 -9.27 -5.58
CA PHE A 22 -14.22 -8.06 -4.93
C PHE A 22 -15.19 -8.41 -3.80
N ILE A 23 -16.17 -9.27 -4.04
CA ILE A 23 -17.12 -9.72 -3.02
C ILE A 23 -16.41 -10.47 -1.87
N ILE A 24 -15.45 -11.35 -2.19
CA ILE A 24 -14.64 -12.02 -1.18
C ILE A 24 -13.91 -11.01 -0.29
N ARG A 25 -13.37 -9.94 -0.88
CA ARG A 25 -12.65 -8.88 -0.14
C ARG A 25 -13.57 -7.94 0.63
N MET A 26 -14.86 -7.92 0.35
CA MET A 26 -15.85 -7.18 1.16
C MET A 26 -16.08 -7.81 2.54
N TYR A 27 -15.74 -9.10 2.72
CA TYR A 27 -15.89 -9.74 4.02
C TYR A 27 -15.06 -9.01 5.09
N GLY A 28 -15.72 -8.51 6.14
CA GLY A 28 -15.12 -7.78 7.25
C GLY A 28 -14.50 -6.42 6.83
N ILE A 29 -14.93 -5.81 5.74
CA ILE A 29 -14.42 -4.51 5.29
C ILE A 29 -14.71 -3.41 6.31
N THR A 30 -15.83 -3.52 7.05
CA THR A 30 -16.26 -2.59 8.09
C THR A 30 -15.59 -2.79 9.45
N PHE A 31 -14.77 -3.85 9.62
CA PHE A 31 -14.05 -4.06 10.87
C PHE A 31 -13.08 -2.90 11.13
N PRO A 32 -12.84 -2.54 12.41
CA PRO A 32 -11.85 -1.51 12.72
C PRO A 32 -10.47 -1.90 12.17
N PRO A 33 -9.61 -0.92 11.80
CA PRO A 33 -8.31 -1.16 11.17
C PRO A 33 -7.26 -1.69 12.19
N LEU A 34 -7.60 -2.77 12.91
CA LEU A 34 -6.83 -3.40 13.99
C LEU A 34 -6.33 -4.79 13.61
N GLU A 35 -6.40 -5.14 12.33
CA GLU A 35 -5.91 -6.43 11.82
C GLU A 35 -4.40 -6.58 12.02
N VAL A 36 -3.94 -7.82 12.19
CA VAL A 36 -2.52 -8.14 12.42
C VAL A 36 -1.60 -7.57 11.33
N GLY A 37 -2.04 -7.64 10.07
CA GLY A 37 -1.25 -7.15 8.94
C GLY A 37 -1.25 -5.63 8.83
N HIS A 38 -0.23 -4.96 9.38
CA HIS A 38 0.02 -3.51 9.23
C HIS A 38 -1.14 -2.60 9.66
N ASN A 39 -1.72 -2.85 10.84
CA ASN A 39 -2.75 -1.99 11.43
C ASN A 39 -2.26 -0.54 11.61
N TRP A 40 -1.03 -0.38 12.08
CA TRP A 40 -0.41 0.93 12.28
C TRP A 40 -0.37 1.78 11.00
N ARG A 41 -0.10 1.16 9.85
CA ARG A 41 -0.07 1.86 8.57
C ARG A 41 -1.47 2.28 8.09
N GLN A 42 -2.49 1.48 8.42
CA GLN A 42 -3.88 1.83 8.12
C GLN A 42 -4.37 2.98 8.99
N THR A 43 -4.07 2.95 10.29
CA THR A 43 -4.46 4.03 11.23
C THR A 43 -3.72 5.33 10.95
N ASP A 44 -2.47 5.26 10.53
CA ASP A 44 -1.72 6.41 10.05
C ASP A 44 -2.41 7.09 8.85
N GLY A 45 -2.75 6.33 7.82
CA GLY A 45 -3.48 6.85 6.67
C GLY A 45 -4.85 7.42 7.00
N LEU A 46 -5.59 6.78 7.91
CA LEU A 46 -6.89 7.26 8.36
C LEU A 46 -6.77 8.53 9.23
N MET A 47 -5.74 8.62 10.06
CA MET A 47 -5.46 9.82 10.86
C MET A 47 -5.33 11.07 9.98
N VAL A 48 -4.55 10.95 8.90
CA VAL A 48 -4.41 12.06 7.93
C VAL A 48 -5.74 12.36 7.24
N ALA A 49 -6.51 11.35 6.85
CA ALA A 49 -7.82 11.53 6.22
C ALA A 49 -8.83 12.20 7.19
N ARG A 50 -8.82 11.80 8.48
CA ARG A 50 -9.61 12.42 9.52
C ARG A 50 -9.23 13.89 9.74
N ASN A 51 -7.95 14.18 9.74
CA ASN A 51 -7.45 15.54 9.91
C ASN A 51 -7.80 16.45 8.72
N PHE A 52 -7.91 15.92 7.49
CA PHE A 52 -8.50 16.66 6.38
C PHE A 52 -9.99 16.96 6.60
N TYR A 53 -10.71 16.06 7.23
CA TYR A 53 -12.15 16.21 7.51
C TYR A 53 -12.43 17.18 8.67
N GLU A 54 -11.65 17.11 9.76
CA GLU A 54 -11.93 17.83 11.00
C GLU A 54 -11.18 19.16 11.13
N ARG A 55 -10.02 19.31 10.47
CA ARG A 55 -9.14 20.48 10.72
C ARG A 55 -8.87 21.30 9.47
N SER A 56 -8.21 20.74 8.47
CA SER A 56 -7.79 21.49 7.28
C SER A 56 -7.73 20.60 6.06
N ALA A 57 -8.50 20.95 5.03
CA ALA A 57 -8.55 20.24 3.75
C ALA A 57 -7.38 20.60 2.80
N ASN A 58 -6.29 21.21 3.29
CA ASN A 58 -5.16 21.55 2.46
C ASN A 58 -4.25 20.34 2.20
N ILE A 59 -4.39 19.74 1.01
CA ILE A 59 -3.66 18.53 0.62
C ILE A 59 -2.12 18.69 0.63
N PHE A 60 -1.60 19.93 0.53
CA PHE A 60 -0.16 20.20 0.56
C PHE A 60 0.43 20.22 1.98
N TYR A 61 -0.42 20.29 3.00
CA TYR A 61 -0.04 20.36 4.41
C TYR A 61 -0.77 19.27 5.23
N PRO A 62 -0.48 17.99 4.94
CA PRO A 62 -1.09 16.88 5.71
C PRO A 62 -0.64 16.94 7.17
N THR A 63 -1.53 16.56 8.08
CA THR A 63 -1.28 16.59 9.52
C THR A 63 -1.49 15.23 10.16
N VAL A 64 -0.69 14.95 11.20
CA VAL A 64 -0.76 13.76 12.06
C VAL A 64 -1.00 14.18 13.51
N ASP A 65 -1.49 13.25 14.34
CA ASP A 65 -1.82 13.50 15.73
C ASP A 65 -0.70 13.13 16.70
N VAL A 66 0.38 12.54 16.21
CA VAL A 66 1.50 11.99 17.01
C VAL A 66 2.69 12.95 17.15
N ALA A 67 2.49 14.22 16.80
CA ALA A 67 3.54 15.23 16.78
C ALA A 67 3.67 16.04 18.10
N GLY A 68 3.16 15.52 19.21
CA GLY A 68 3.20 16.20 20.50
C GLY A 68 2.44 17.51 20.50
N ASP A 69 3.09 18.58 20.96
CA ASP A 69 2.58 19.95 20.98
C ASP A 69 2.76 20.69 19.64
N ALA A 70 3.50 20.12 18.68
CA ALA A 70 3.71 20.71 17.37
C ALA A 70 2.41 20.74 16.53
N SER A 71 2.45 21.47 15.40
CA SER A 71 1.29 21.64 14.50
C SER A 71 0.76 20.31 13.92
N GLY A 72 1.58 19.27 13.91
CA GLY A 72 1.31 17.99 13.27
C GLY A 72 1.53 17.99 11.75
N ILE A 73 1.86 19.12 11.13
CA ILE A 73 2.17 19.17 9.70
C ILE A 73 3.41 18.32 9.44
N VAL A 74 3.32 17.43 8.46
CA VAL A 74 4.34 16.42 8.16
C VAL A 74 4.56 16.26 6.68
N GLY A 75 5.82 16.07 6.27
CA GLY A 75 6.17 15.63 4.92
C GLY A 75 5.93 14.12 4.78
N MET A 76 5.14 13.72 3.78
CA MET A 76 4.80 12.32 3.52
C MET A 76 4.63 12.07 2.02
N GLU A 77 4.34 10.82 1.62
CA GLU A 77 3.87 10.56 0.24
C GLU A 77 2.68 11.49 -0.06
N PHE A 78 2.53 11.92 -1.32
CA PHE A 78 1.41 12.80 -1.69
C PHE A 78 0.07 12.15 -1.28
N PRO A 79 -0.71 12.77 -0.40
CA PRO A 79 -1.80 12.12 0.33
C PRO A 79 -3.10 12.04 -0.48
N ILE A 80 -3.03 11.69 -1.78
CA ILE A 80 -4.22 11.61 -2.64
C ILE A 80 -5.20 10.54 -2.18
N LEU A 81 -4.72 9.38 -1.70
CA LEU A 81 -5.59 8.35 -1.13
C LEU A 81 -6.35 8.88 0.10
N ASN A 82 -5.63 9.53 1.02
CA ASN A 82 -6.20 10.12 2.23
C ASN A 82 -7.24 11.21 1.88
N TYR A 83 -6.94 11.99 0.84
CA TYR A 83 -7.83 13.03 0.35
C TYR A 83 -9.11 12.46 -0.31
N LEU A 84 -9.00 11.36 -1.05
CA LEU A 84 -10.16 10.65 -1.57
C LEU A 84 -11.05 10.09 -0.45
N ILE A 85 -10.45 9.56 0.62
CA ILE A 85 -11.19 9.11 1.81
C ILE A 85 -11.91 10.31 2.44
N TYR A 86 -11.24 11.45 2.59
CA TYR A 86 -11.83 12.69 3.07
C TYR A 86 -13.05 13.11 2.22
N LEU A 87 -12.94 13.07 0.87
CA LEU A 87 -14.07 13.40 -0.02
C LEU A 87 -15.26 12.47 0.17
N VAL A 88 -15.02 11.17 0.41
CA VAL A 88 -16.09 10.22 0.74
C VAL A 88 -16.72 10.56 2.10
N ASN A 89 -15.89 10.89 3.10
CA ASN A 89 -16.35 11.30 4.41
C ASN A 89 -17.22 12.56 4.38
N LEU A 90 -16.96 13.50 3.48
CA LEU A 90 -17.81 14.70 3.32
C LEU A 90 -19.25 14.36 2.88
N VAL A 91 -19.41 13.26 2.13
CA VAL A 91 -20.72 12.87 1.59
C VAL A 91 -21.48 11.94 2.55
N PHE A 92 -20.77 11.00 3.19
CA PHE A 92 -21.38 9.89 3.94
C PHE A 92 -21.14 9.97 5.46
N GLY A 93 -20.43 11.00 5.95
CA GLY A 93 -19.93 11.05 7.32
C GLY A 93 -18.61 10.27 7.47
N TYR A 94 -17.97 10.39 8.64
CA TYR A 94 -16.69 9.72 8.89
C TYR A 94 -16.90 8.24 9.24
N ASP A 95 -16.15 7.34 8.53
CA ASP A 95 -16.06 5.94 8.92
C ASP A 95 -14.72 5.33 8.47
N HIS A 96 -14.23 4.34 9.20
CA HIS A 96 -12.95 3.66 8.96
C HIS A 96 -12.88 2.91 7.62
N TRP A 97 -13.99 2.32 7.17
CA TRP A 97 -13.98 1.35 6.07
C TRP A 97 -13.97 1.97 4.67
N TYR A 98 -14.28 3.25 4.55
CA TYR A 98 -14.29 3.91 3.23
C TYR A 98 -12.93 3.86 2.54
N GLY A 99 -11.84 4.01 3.30
CA GLY A 99 -10.50 3.89 2.74
C GLY A 99 -10.22 2.52 2.12
N ARG A 100 -10.69 1.46 2.75
CA ARG A 100 -10.59 0.09 2.22
C ARG A 100 -11.39 -0.07 0.94
N LEU A 101 -12.61 0.46 0.90
CA LEU A 101 -13.46 0.41 -0.29
C LEU A 101 -12.83 1.16 -1.45
N VAL A 102 -12.29 2.36 -1.22
CA VAL A 102 -11.58 3.15 -2.25
C VAL A 102 -10.43 2.34 -2.84
N VAL A 103 -9.54 1.78 -2.01
CA VAL A 103 -8.41 0.99 -2.51
C VAL A 103 -8.89 -0.24 -3.29
N LEU A 104 -9.90 -0.95 -2.78
CA LEU A 104 -10.45 -2.16 -3.43
C LEU A 104 -11.06 -1.86 -4.79
N VAL A 105 -11.80 -0.75 -4.93
CA VAL A 105 -12.35 -0.30 -6.21
C VAL A 105 -11.24 0.00 -7.21
N PHE A 106 -10.25 0.82 -6.83
CA PHE A 106 -9.14 1.16 -7.72
C PHE A 106 -8.31 -0.08 -8.13
N ALA A 107 -8.06 -1.00 -7.19
CA ALA A 107 -7.35 -2.24 -7.49
C ALA A 107 -8.14 -3.14 -8.44
N SER A 108 -9.44 -3.26 -8.27
CA SER A 108 -10.31 -4.04 -9.16
C SER A 108 -10.33 -3.47 -10.58
N VAL A 109 -10.42 -2.15 -10.72
CA VAL A 109 -10.30 -1.45 -12.00
C VAL A 109 -8.89 -1.63 -12.57
N GLY A 110 -7.85 -1.56 -11.73
CA GLY A 110 -6.46 -1.81 -12.12
C GLY A 110 -6.27 -3.19 -12.76
N ILE A 111 -6.86 -4.25 -12.18
CA ILE A 111 -6.82 -5.61 -12.77
C ILE A 111 -7.52 -5.68 -14.12
N PHE A 112 -8.66 -4.99 -14.27
CA PHE A 112 -9.36 -4.96 -15.56
C PHE A 112 -8.50 -4.33 -16.65
N TYR A 113 -7.81 -3.22 -16.34
CA TYR A 113 -6.90 -2.59 -17.30
C TYR A 113 -5.60 -3.37 -17.50
N PHE A 114 -5.09 -4.06 -16.49
CA PHE A 114 -4.00 -5.01 -16.63
C PHE A 114 -4.35 -6.13 -17.62
N TYR A 115 -5.52 -6.74 -17.47
CA TYR A 115 -6.03 -7.72 -18.43
C TYR A 115 -6.12 -7.15 -19.84
N LYS A 116 -6.72 -5.96 -20.02
CA LYS A 116 -6.86 -5.31 -21.32
C LYS A 116 -5.53 -5.04 -21.99
N LEU A 117 -4.55 -4.56 -21.21
CA LEU A 117 -3.19 -4.28 -21.69
C LEU A 117 -2.51 -5.55 -22.20
N ILE A 118 -2.50 -6.60 -21.38
CA ILE A 118 -1.87 -7.88 -21.76
C ILE A 118 -2.61 -8.54 -22.94
N LYS A 119 -3.94 -8.53 -22.92
CA LYS A 119 -4.76 -9.09 -24.02
C LYS A 119 -4.41 -8.46 -25.36
N ARG A 120 -4.18 -7.14 -25.38
CA ARG A 120 -3.89 -6.38 -26.60
C ARG A 120 -2.57 -6.81 -27.26
N TYR A 121 -1.55 -7.15 -26.48
CA TYR A 121 -0.19 -7.42 -27.00
C TYR A 121 0.28 -8.87 -26.88
N PHE A 122 -0.29 -9.64 -25.95
CA PHE A 122 0.15 -11.00 -25.63
C PHE A 122 -0.97 -12.06 -25.70
N GLY A 123 -2.16 -11.66 -26.12
CA GLY A 123 -3.30 -12.52 -26.29
C GLY A 123 -4.10 -12.82 -25.03
N GLU A 124 -5.28 -13.40 -25.26
CA GLU A 124 -6.30 -13.58 -24.21
C GLU A 124 -5.89 -14.57 -23.14
N THR A 125 -5.25 -15.70 -23.52
CA THR A 125 -4.83 -16.73 -22.58
C THR A 125 -3.79 -16.19 -21.59
N SER A 126 -2.77 -15.47 -22.09
CA SER A 126 -1.76 -14.82 -21.26
C SER A 126 -2.39 -13.79 -20.31
N ALA A 127 -3.31 -12.97 -20.84
CA ALA A 127 -4.02 -11.96 -20.07
C ALA A 127 -4.86 -12.57 -18.94
N PHE A 128 -5.62 -13.63 -19.25
CA PHE A 128 -6.44 -14.32 -18.26
C PHE A 128 -5.60 -14.92 -17.15
N ASN A 129 -4.57 -15.72 -17.52
CA ASN A 129 -3.69 -16.36 -16.54
C ASN A 129 -2.99 -15.33 -15.63
N ALA A 130 -2.43 -14.26 -16.22
CA ALA A 130 -1.77 -13.20 -15.48
C ALA A 130 -2.73 -12.49 -14.52
N SER A 131 -3.95 -12.21 -14.95
CA SER A 131 -4.95 -11.53 -14.14
C SER A 131 -5.47 -12.40 -12.99
N ILE A 132 -5.65 -13.70 -13.20
CA ILE A 132 -6.00 -14.63 -12.12
C ILE A 132 -4.88 -14.71 -11.10
N LEU A 133 -3.62 -14.84 -11.53
CA LEU A 133 -2.48 -14.84 -10.63
C LEU A 133 -2.40 -13.53 -9.81
N LEU A 134 -2.68 -12.37 -10.42
CA LEU A 134 -2.70 -11.11 -9.71
C LEU A 134 -3.86 -11.02 -8.72
N LEU A 135 -5.07 -11.54 -9.05
CA LEU A 135 -6.23 -11.60 -8.16
C LEU A 135 -6.01 -12.47 -6.92
N VAL A 136 -5.30 -13.59 -7.05
CA VAL A 136 -5.03 -14.48 -5.91
C VAL A 136 -3.79 -14.07 -5.12
N SER A 137 -2.95 -13.17 -5.65
CA SER A 137 -1.70 -12.75 -5.04
C SER A 137 -1.86 -11.91 -3.79
N PHE A 138 -0.76 -11.72 -3.09
CA PHE A 138 -0.64 -10.80 -1.97
C PHE A 138 -0.98 -9.34 -2.35
N TRP A 139 -0.76 -8.94 -3.60
CA TRP A 139 -1.10 -7.62 -4.09
C TRP A 139 -2.60 -7.32 -3.95
N PHE A 140 -3.48 -8.24 -4.42
CA PHE A 140 -4.93 -8.05 -4.31
C PHE A 140 -5.45 -8.29 -2.89
N SER A 141 -4.74 -9.05 -2.06
CA SER A 141 -5.01 -9.14 -0.63
C SER A 141 -4.93 -7.76 0.03
N TYR A 142 -3.91 -7.00 -0.32
CA TYR A 142 -3.68 -5.66 0.22
C TYR A 142 -4.56 -4.56 -0.40
N SER A 143 -5.32 -4.87 -1.44
CA SER A 143 -6.34 -3.94 -1.95
C SER A 143 -7.46 -3.65 -0.94
N ARG A 144 -7.61 -4.47 0.11
CA ARG A 144 -8.54 -4.25 1.22
C ARG A 144 -7.89 -3.52 2.41
N LYS A 145 -6.69 -2.98 2.28
CA LYS A 145 -6.01 -2.24 3.33
C LYS A 145 -5.82 -0.79 2.90
N ILE A 146 -5.85 0.13 3.88
CA ILE A 146 -5.64 1.56 3.63
C ILE A 146 -4.12 1.81 3.55
N ILE A 147 -3.53 1.29 2.48
CA ILE A 147 -2.10 1.39 2.18
C ILE A 147 -1.99 1.87 0.72
N PRO A 148 -1.19 2.92 0.43
CA PRO A 148 -1.16 3.52 -0.89
C PRO A 148 -0.60 2.61 -2.00
N ASP A 149 0.12 1.54 -1.66
CA ASP A 149 0.88 0.73 -2.61
C ASP A 149 0.01 0.09 -3.70
N ALA A 150 -1.06 -0.64 -3.32
CA ALA A 150 -1.97 -1.25 -4.29
C ALA A 150 -2.78 -0.21 -5.07
N PHE A 151 -3.17 0.89 -4.43
CA PHE A 151 -3.84 2.02 -5.06
C PHE A 151 -2.95 2.69 -6.10
N ALA A 152 -1.73 3.06 -5.73
CA ALA A 152 -0.76 3.70 -6.61
C ALA A 152 -0.36 2.82 -7.81
N ALA A 153 -0.11 1.51 -7.55
CA ALA A 153 0.17 0.55 -8.61
C ALA A 153 -1.01 0.42 -9.59
N SER A 154 -2.25 0.47 -9.10
CA SER A 154 -3.44 0.45 -9.95
C SER A 154 -3.49 1.67 -10.88
N LEU A 155 -3.22 2.87 -10.35
CA LEU A 155 -3.15 4.08 -11.16
C LEU A 155 -2.08 3.97 -12.25
N CYS A 156 -0.88 3.45 -11.92
CA CYS A 156 0.18 3.25 -12.88
C CYS A 156 -0.17 2.18 -13.94
N ILE A 157 -0.83 1.08 -13.57
CA ILE A 157 -1.29 0.06 -14.52
C ILE A 157 -2.32 0.64 -15.48
N ILE A 158 -3.30 1.40 -14.99
CA ILE A 158 -4.30 2.06 -15.81
C ILE A 158 -3.61 3.07 -16.74
N SER A 159 -2.68 3.86 -16.21
CA SER A 159 -1.92 4.85 -16.99
C SER A 159 -1.14 4.20 -18.13
N LEU A 160 -0.48 3.05 -17.89
CA LEU A 160 0.21 2.29 -18.94
C LEU A 160 -0.73 1.89 -20.08
N TYR A 161 -1.92 1.41 -19.76
CA TYR A 161 -2.90 1.09 -20.81
C TYR A 161 -3.17 2.30 -21.72
N TYR A 162 -3.36 3.49 -21.13
CA TYR A 162 -3.62 4.70 -21.89
C TYR A 162 -2.38 5.24 -22.61
N ALA A 163 -1.17 5.06 -22.05
CA ALA A 163 0.07 5.38 -22.75
C ALA A 163 0.25 4.56 -24.02
N PHE A 164 0.03 3.24 -23.95
CA PHE A 164 0.08 2.38 -25.12
C PHE A 164 -1.04 2.67 -26.11
N LEU A 165 -2.25 2.98 -25.61
CA LEU A 165 -3.36 3.39 -26.48
C LEU A 165 -3.06 4.71 -27.22
N TYR A 166 -2.38 5.66 -26.55
CA TYR A 166 -1.89 6.89 -27.19
C TYR A 166 -0.86 6.57 -28.28
N LEU A 167 0.08 5.68 -28.01
CA LEU A 167 1.09 5.29 -28.99
C LEU A 167 0.48 4.64 -30.23
N ASP A 168 -0.58 3.86 -30.07
CA ASP A 168 -1.27 3.19 -31.17
C ASP A 168 -2.20 4.14 -31.95
N GLU A 169 -3.00 4.96 -31.26
CA GLU A 169 -4.08 5.75 -31.86
C GLU A 169 -3.73 7.23 -32.06
N GLY A 170 -2.78 7.78 -31.29
CA GLY A 170 -2.38 9.18 -31.36
C GLY A 170 -3.38 10.18 -30.74
N LYS A 171 -4.41 9.71 -30.02
CA LYS A 171 -5.41 10.58 -29.41
C LYS A 171 -4.84 11.28 -28.18
N PHE A 172 -4.81 12.61 -28.18
CA PHE A 172 -4.25 13.41 -27.09
C PHE A 172 -4.92 13.16 -25.73
N LEU A 173 -6.23 12.85 -25.72
CA LEU A 173 -6.95 12.49 -24.49
C LEU A 173 -6.29 11.30 -23.76
N HIS A 174 -5.81 10.30 -24.50
CA HIS A 174 -5.13 9.15 -23.89
C HIS A 174 -3.81 9.56 -23.24
N LEU A 175 -3.08 10.51 -23.81
CA LEU A 175 -1.88 11.07 -23.20
C LEU A 175 -2.20 11.86 -21.93
N CYS A 176 -3.28 12.63 -21.92
CA CYS A 176 -3.73 13.35 -20.72
C CYS A 176 -4.11 12.39 -19.58
N ILE A 177 -4.87 11.31 -19.90
CA ILE A 177 -5.23 10.30 -18.90
C ILE A 177 -3.98 9.60 -18.36
N PHE A 178 -3.06 9.20 -19.24
CA PHE A 178 -1.75 8.67 -18.84
C PHE A 178 -1.05 9.61 -17.86
N PHE A 179 -0.91 10.89 -18.23
CA PHE A 179 -0.19 11.88 -17.43
C PHE A 179 -0.78 12.02 -16.04
N ILE A 180 -2.09 12.22 -15.92
CA ILE A 180 -2.77 12.42 -14.64
C ILE A 180 -2.61 11.18 -13.74
N LEU A 181 -2.92 10.00 -14.28
CA LEU A 181 -2.90 8.77 -13.47
C LEU A 181 -1.47 8.35 -13.10
N ALA A 182 -0.50 8.48 -14.00
CA ALA A 182 0.90 8.19 -13.71
C ALA A 182 1.48 9.17 -12.67
N LEU A 183 1.17 10.48 -12.81
CA LEU A 183 1.59 11.48 -11.84
C LEU A 183 1.04 11.19 -10.44
N LEU A 184 -0.28 10.97 -10.33
CA LEU A 184 -0.91 10.68 -9.04
C LEU A 184 -0.42 9.35 -8.46
N GLY A 185 -0.24 8.32 -9.27
CA GLY A 185 0.32 7.05 -8.84
C GLY A 185 1.74 7.19 -8.28
N CYS A 186 2.64 7.82 -9.03
CA CYS A 186 4.04 8.01 -8.59
C CYS A 186 4.17 8.94 -7.38
N LEU A 187 3.32 9.97 -7.27
CA LEU A 187 3.26 10.85 -6.11
C LEU A 187 2.73 10.12 -4.86
N SER A 188 1.77 9.20 -5.02
CA SER A 188 1.24 8.40 -3.90
C SER A 188 2.25 7.37 -3.39
N LYS A 189 3.12 6.83 -4.28
CA LYS A 189 4.17 5.88 -3.91
C LYS A 189 5.28 5.88 -4.96
N ILE A 190 6.43 6.41 -4.62
CA ILE A 190 7.53 6.54 -5.58
C ILE A 190 7.98 5.20 -6.20
N MET A 191 7.90 4.10 -5.44
CA MET A 191 8.31 2.77 -5.92
C MET A 191 7.52 2.31 -7.15
N VAL A 192 6.25 2.71 -7.31
CA VAL A 192 5.43 2.29 -8.46
C VAL A 192 5.89 2.90 -9.79
N ALA A 193 6.74 3.93 -9.76
CA ALA A 193 7.37 4.46 -10.96
C ALA A 193 8.16 3.39 -11.74
N THR A 194 8.63 2.34 -11.05
CA THR A 194 9.29 1.19 -11.70
C THR A 194 8.38 0.45 -12.68
N ILE A 195 7.06 0.45 -12.46
CA ILE A 195 6.09 -0.13 -13.40
C ILE A 195 6.12 0.63 -14.74
N LEU A 196 6.34 1.95 -14.71
CA LEU A 196 6.38 2.79 -15.92
C LEU A 196 7.64 2.59 -16.76
N THR A 197 8.67 1.93 -16.24
CA THR A 197 9.91 1.64 -17.01
C THR A 197 9.65 0.76 -18.25
N VAL A 198 8.51 0.07 -18.28
CA VAL A 198 8.00 -0.64 -19.48
C VAL A 198 7.89 0.30 -20.70
N LEU A 199 7.68 1.59 -20.49
CA LEU A 199 7.60 2.58 -21.56
C LEU A 199 8.92 2.78 -22.33
N ALA A 200 10.03 2.24 -21.85
CA ALA A 200 11.27 2.20 -22.60
C ALA A 200 11.17 1.36 -23.89
N PHE A 201 10.39 0.28 -23.88
CA PHE A 201 10.29 -0.64 -25.03
C PHE A 201 9.69 -0.01 -26.30
N PRO A 202 8.56 0.73 -26.24
CA PRO A 202 8.00 1.39 -27.43
C PRO A 202 8.92 2.45 -28.03
N ILE A 203 9.85 3.02 -27.29
CA ILE A 203 10.81 4.01 -27.81
C ILE A 203 11.65 3.42 -28.93
N PHE A 204 12.03 2.16 -28.83
CA PHE A 204 12.84 1.44 -29.82
C PHE A 204 12.01 0.85 -30.99
N ASN A 205 10.69 0.93 -30.95
CA ASN A 205 9.83 0.40 -31.99
C ASN A 205 9.72 1.40 -33.17
N SER A 206 10.34 1.10 -34.30
CA SER A 206 10.33 1.96 -35.50
C SER A 206 8.97 2.17 -36.13
N ARG A 207 7.97 1.29 -35.84
CA ARG A 207 6.61 1.41 -36.38
C ARG A 207 5.79 2.52 -35.73
N ILE A 208 6.23 3.03 -34.59
CA ILE A 208 5.55 4.11 -33.85
C ILE A 208 6.09 5.46 -34.33
N ALA A 209 5.18 6.38 -34.66
CA ALA A 209 5.54 7.72 -35.12
C ALA A 209 6.38 8.45 -34.07
N ILE A 210 7.50 9.06 -34.50
CA ILE A 210 8.47 9.73 -33.62
C ILE A 210 7.81 10.81 -32.75
N GLN A 211 6.86 11.56 -33.31
CA GLN A 211 6.13 12.60 -32.59
C GLN A 211 5.41 12.05 -31.35
N ARG A 212 4.77 10.87 -31.45
CA ARG A 212 4.09 10.26 -30.31
C ARG A 212 5.08 9.85 -29.22
N LYS A 213 6.23 9.34 -29.60
CA LYS A 213 7.32 9.01 -28.66
C LYS A 213 7.84 10.25 -27.95
N VAL A 214 8.10 11.32 -28.69
CA VAL A 214 8.58 12.60 -28.15
C VAL A 214 7.58 13.17 -27.14
N PHE A 215 6.30 13.25 -27.50
CA PHE A 215 5.27 13.73 -26.56
C PHE A 215 5.16 12.85 -25.31
N LEU A 216 5.14 11.50 -25.47
CA LEU A 216 5.10 10.60 -24.33
C LEU A 216 6.31 10.78 -23.41
N SER A 217 7.52 10.87 -23.99
CA SER A 217 8.76 11.12 -23.24
C SER A 217 8.75 12.47 -22.53
N PHE A 218 8.26 13.52 -23.17
CA PHE A 218 8.12 14.85 -22.59
C PHE A 218 7.19 14.85 -21.38
N PHE A 219 5.99 14.27 -21.50
CA PHE A 219 5.07 14.17 -20.38
C PHE A 219 5.61 13.26 -19.26
N SER A 220 6.32 12.18 -19.60
CA SER A 220 7.01 11.33 -18.61
C SER A 220 8.11 12.09 -17.86
N ALA A 221 8.86 12.97 -18.55
CA ALA A 221 9.85 13.83 -17.91
C ALA A 221 9.20 14.83 -16.95
N ILE A 222 8.05 15.43 -17.32
CA ILE A 222 7.29 16.30 -16.41
C ILE A 222 6.85 15.55 -15.15
N ILE A 223 6.35 14.30 -15.31
CA ILE A 223 5.99 13.46 -14.16
C ILE A 223 7.20 13.29 -13.23
N LEU A 224 8.34 12.91 -13.79
CA LEU A 224 9.57 12.73 -13.02
C LEU A 224 9.97 13.99 -12.26
N VAL A 225 9.96 15.16 -12.91
CA VAL A 225 10.30 16.46 -12.29
C VAL A 225 9.33 16.75 -11.12
N LYS A 226 8.02 16.56 -11.31
CA LYS A 226 7.03 16.83 -10.27
C LYS A 226 7.15 15.87 -9.08
N VAL A 227 7.42 14.59 -9.34
CA VAL A 227 7.65 13.58 -8.30
C VAL A 227 8.93 13.90 -7.54
N CYS A 228 10.03 14.21 -8.24
CA CYS A 228 11.28 14.64 -7.60
C CYS A 228 11.09 15.90 -6.77
N TRP A 229 10.36 16.89 -7.28
CA TRP A 229 10.08 18.11 -6.54
C TRP A 229 9.32 17.80 -5.24
N TRP A 230 8.27 16.94 -5.28
CA TRP A 230 7.54 16.57 -4.08
C TRP A 230 8.45 15.90 -3.04
N TYR A 231 9.14 14.83 -3.42
CA TYR A 231 9.90 14.00 -2.48
C TYR A 231 11.22 14.63 -2.01
N PHE A 232 11.88 15.43 -2.85
CA PHE A 232 13.22 15.96 -2.53
C PHE A 232 13.24 17.47 -2.21
N VAL A 233 12.13 18.18 -2.42
CA VAL A 233 12.04 19.61 -2.09
C VAL A 233 10.92 19.86 -1.10
N TRP A 234 9.67 19.48 -1.45
CA TRP A 234 8.50 19.83 -0.63
C TRP A 234 8.46 19.07 0.70
N VAL A 235 8.65 17.74 0.71
CA VAL A 235 8.69 16.91 1.91
C VAL A 235 9.79 17.36 2.89
N PRO A 236 11.06 17.54 2.49
CA PRO A 236 12.09 18.09 3.36
C PRO A 236 11.76 19.49 3.89
N TYR A 237 11.17 20.36 3.06
CA TYR A 237 10.72 21.69 3.50
C TYR A 237 9.68 21.58 4.64
N LEU A 238 8.67 20.73 4.51
CA LEU A 238 7.68 20.56 5.57
C LEU A 238 8.32 20.04 6.86
N ASN A 239 9.16 18.99 6.77
CA ASN A 239 9.79 18.39 7.93
C ASN A 239 10.70 19.36 8.68
N THR A 240 11.47 20.18 7.95
CA THR A 240 12.36 21.16 8.59
C THR A 240 11.61 22.38 9.13
N THR A 241 10.57 22.84 8.44
CA THR A 241 9.82 24.04 8.82
C THR A 241 8.93 23.80 10.05
N TYR A 242 8.29 22.62 10.12
CA TYR A 242 7.34 22.28 11.17
C TYR A 242 7.89 21.37 12.26
N GLY A 243 9.14 20.97 12.17
CA GLY A 243 9.90 20.30 13.23
C GLY A 243 9.48 18.85 13.52
N PHE A 244 8.67 18.22 12.64
CA PHE A 244 8.29 16.84 12.79
C PHE A 244 8.64 16.06 11.51
N GLY A 245 9.74 15.31 11.55
CA GLY A 245 10.31 14.64 10.38
C GLY A 245 10.39 13.11 10.45
N ASP A 246 10.00 12.51 11.55
CA ASP A 246 10.23 11.07 11.77
C ASP A 246 9.31 10.16 10.94
N HIS A 247 8.28 10.72 10.35
CA HIS A 247 7.19 9.90 9.81
C HIS A 247 7.46 9.33 8.43
N PHE A 248 8.28 9.99 7.61
CA PHE A 248 8.38 9.61 6.21
C PHE A 248 9.67 9.98 5.55
N TYR A 249 10.81 9.55 6.01
CA TYR A 249 11.90 9.69 5.08
C TYR A 249 12.56 8.38 4.75
N MET A 250 12.50 8.15 3.46
CA MET A 250 13.14 7.02 2.89
C MET A 250 14.60 7.23 2.80
N GLY A 251 15.26 6.43 3.47
CA GLY A 251 16.31 5.95 2.72
C GLY A 251 17.61 6.18 3.36
N VAL A 252 18.12 5.08 3.54
CA VAL A 252 19.56 4.84 3.71
C VAL A 252 20.28 5.08 2.38
N SER A 253 21.58 5.29 2.41
CA SER A 253 22.41 5.29 1.20
C SER A 253 22.33 3.94 0.49
N PHE A 254 22.63 3.88 -0.81
CA PHE A 254 22.67 2.61 -1.55
C PHE A 254 23.62 1.59 -0.89
N ARG A 255 24.75 2.05 -0.38
CA ARG A 255 25.73 1.19 0.30
C ARG A 255 25.15 0.56 1.56
N GLU A 256 24.54 1.35 2.42
CA GLU A 256 23.89 0.88 3.66
C GLU A 256 22.74 -0.06 3.35
N GLY A 257 21.91 0.27 2.35
CA GLY A 257 20.78 -0.56 1.95
C GLY A 257 21.20 -1.90 1.36
N ILE A 258 22.23 -1.93 0.52
CA ILE A 258 22.79 -3.18 -0.01
C ILE A 258 23.40 -4.00 1.12
N SER A 259 24.16 -3.37 2.04
CA SER A 259 24.71 -4.07 3.21
C SER A 259 23.59 -4.72 4.03
N ALA A 260 22.55 -3.95 4.37
CA ALA A 260 21.41 -4.45 5.13
C ALA A 260 20.68 -5.62 4.44
N ILE A 261 20.57 -5.59 3.10
CA ILE A 261 20.00 -6.69 2.32
C ILE A 261 20.90 -7.94 2.37
N LEU A 262 22.21 -7.76 2.27
CA LEU A 262 23.17 -8.87 2.31
C LEU A 262 23.26 -9.50 3.70
N ASP A 263 23.25 -8.69 4.76
CA ASP A 263 23.28 -9.15 6.14
C ASP A 263 22.11 -10.07 6.49
N ASP A 264 20.93 -9.81 5.86
CA ASP A 264 19.70 -10.58 6.06
C ASP A 264 19.18 -11.21 4.76
N PHE A 265 20.07 -11.56 3.85
CA PHE A 265 19.74 -12.04 2.51
C PHE A 265 18.66 -13.11 2.49
N GLY A 266 18.70 -14.08 3.41
CA GLY A 266 17.71 -15.14 3.50
C GLY A 266 16.30 -14.63 3.77
N ILE A 267 16.14 -13.61 4.64
CA ILE A 267 14.85 -13.00 4.95
C ILE A 267 14.36 -12.19 3.75
N VAL A 268 15.23 -11.39 3.14
CA VAL A 268 14.87 -10.59 1.96
C VAL A 268 14.50 -11.48 0.79
N LEU A 269 15.27 -12.52 0.51
CA LEU A 269 14.96 -13.49 -0.54
C LEU A 269 13.60 -14.15 -0.28
N LYS A 270 13.33 -14.58 0.95
CA LYS A 270 12.01 -15.10 1.32
C LYS A 270 10.90 -14.12 1.04
N ARG A 271 11.07 -12.82 1.34
CA ARG A 271 10.08 -11.78 1.02
C ARG A 271 9.81 -11.69 -0.49
N LEU A 272 10.82 -11.84 -1.32
CA LEU A 272 10.68 -11.72 -2.77
C LEU A 272 9.95 -12.91 -3.44
N PHE A 273 9.93 -14.10 -2.83
CA PHE A 273 9.23 -15.24 -3.40
C PHE A 273 7.99 -15.70 -2.61
N ASP A 274 8.09 -15.81 -1.27
CA ASP A 274 6.97 -16.29 -0.43
C ASP A 274 5.84 -15.27 -0.35
N THR A 275 6.16 -13.98 -0.23
CA THR A 275 5.14 -12.95 -0.07
C THR A 275 4.26 -12.80 -1.33
N PRO A 276 4.77 -12.71 -2.57
CA PRO A 276 3.94 -12.49 -3.76
C PRO A 276 2.90 -13.58 -4.00
N PHE A 277 3.31 -14.85 -4.02
CA PHE A 277 2.49 -15.96 -4.52
C PHE A 277 2.53 -17.22 -3.67
N LYS A 278 3.20 -17.20 -2.52
CA LYS A 278 3.49 -18.38 -1.71
C LYS A 278 4.33 -19.43 -2.47
N TYR A 279 4.41 -20.64 -1.97
CA TYR A 279 5.32 -21.67 -2.53
C TYR A 279 4.87 -22.21 -3.88
N THR A 280 3.58 -22.59 -3.99
CA THR A 280 3.07 -23.15 -5.26
C THR A 280 3.04 -22.10 -6.36
N GLY A 281 2.71 -20.87 -6.03
CA GLY A 281 2.74 -19.77 -6.99
C GLY A 281 4.16 -19.37 -7.39
N CYS A 282 5.13 -19.46 -6.47
CA CYS A 282 6.54 -19.28 -6.81
C CYS A 282 7.03 -20.39 -7.76
N ALA A 283 6.67 -21.64 -7.48
CA ALA A 283 6.99 -22.75 -8.37
C ALA A 283 6.37 -22.56 -9.77
N ALA A 284 5.11 -22.12 -9.84
CA ALA A 284 4.44 -21.80 -11.10
C ALA A 284 5.14 -20.63 -11.85
N PHE A 285 5.57 -19.59 -11.12
CA PHE A 285 6.33 -18.47 -11.67
C PHE A 285 7.67 -18.94 -12.26
N LEU A 286 8.44 -19.76 -11.53
CA LEU A 286 9.73 -20.28 -12.01
C LEU A 286 9.55 -21.20 -13.22
N ALA A 287 8.54 -22.08 -13.21
CA ALA A 287 8.20 -22.92 -14.35
C ALA A 287 7.81 -22.08 -15.59
N ALA A 288 7.00 -21.03 -15.39
CA ALA A 288 6.62 -20.12 -16.44
C ALA A 288 7.83 -19.36 -17.01
N LEU A 289 8.73 -18.87 -16.15
CA LEU A 289 9.95 -18.21 -16.55
C LEU A 289 10.85 -19.15 -17.39
N PHE A 290 10.99 -20.40 -16.97
CA PHE A 290 11.68 -21.43 -17.74
C PHE A 290 11.05 -21.60 -19.14
N LEU A 291 9.72 -21.69 -19.24
CA LEU A 291 9.00 -21.80 -20.50
C LEU A 291 9.22 -20.57 -21.41
N ILE A 292 9.24 -19.37 -20.87
CA ILE A 292 9.54 -18.14 -21.62
C ILE A 292 10.96 -18.20 -22.22
N ILE A 293 11.96 -18.60 -21.43
CA ILE A 293 13.34 -18.71 -21.88
C ILE A 293 13.49 -19.85 -22.92
N LYS A 294 12.91 -21.01 -22.63
CA LYS A 294 12.92 -22.16 -23.55
C LYS A 294 12.31 -21.83 -24.92
N ASN A 295 11.25 -21.08 -24.94
CA ASN A 295 10.57 -20.67 -26.18
C ASN A 295 11.15 -19.35 -26.77
N ARG A 296 12.27 -18.86 -26.26
CA ARG A 296 13.00 -17.66 -26.73
C ARG A 296 12.13 -16.40 -26.80
N GLN A 297 11.23 -16.22 -25.82
CA GLN A 297 10.31 -15.08 -25.76
C GLN A 297 11.00 -13.89 -25.08
N TRP A 298 11.91 -13.24 -25.80
CA TRP A 298 12.77 -12.19 -25.25
C TRP A 298 12.01 -10.91 -24.90
N LEU A 299 10.94 -10.57 -25.65
CA LEU A 299 10.16 -9.36 -25.38
C LEU A 299 9.39 -9.44 -24.05
N PRO A 300 8.59 -10.48 -23.77
CA PRO A 300 7.99 -10.65 -22.44
C PRO A 300 9.03 -10.71 -21.32
N LEU A 301 10.15 -11.38 -21.56
CA LEU A 301 11.23 -11.46 -20.57
C LEU A 301 11.80 -10.07 -20.25
N GLY A 302 12.08 -9.25 -21.27
CA GLY A 302 12.54 -7.87 -21.09
C GLY A 302 11.55 -7.01 -20.35
N ILE A 303 10.25 -7.06 -20.73
CA ILE A 303 9.15 -6.34 -20.07
C ILE A 303 9.02 -6.74 -18.59
N PHE A 304 9.39 -7.95 -18.22
CA PHE A 304 9.47 -8.36 -16.82
C PHE A 304 10.76 -7.85 -16.14
N LEU A 305 11.92 -8.10 -16.78
CA LEU A 305 13.22 -7.84 -16.13
C LEU A 305 13.47 -6.36 -15.87
N VAL A 306 13.06 -5.45 -16.76
CA VAL A 306 13.34 -4.02 -16.61
C VAL A 306 12.61 -3.43 -15.42
N PRO A 307 11.28 -3.57 -15.25
CA PRO A 307 10.60 -3.10 -14.04
C PRO A 307 11.06 -3.82 -12.77
N TYR A 308 11.31 -5.12 -12.85
CA TYR A 308 11.73 -5.91 -11.69
C TYR A 308 13.12 -5.50 -11.20
N PHE A 309 14.07 -5.31 -12.11
CA PHE A 309 15.40 -4.81 -11.76
C PHE A 309 15.33 -3.38 -11.21
N SER A 310 14.55 -2.49 -11.85
CA SER A 310 14.31 -1.13 -11.36
C SER A 310 13.71 -1.14 -9.94
N PHE A 311 12.79 -2.06 -9.69
CA PHE A 311 12.23 -2.29 -8.36
C PHE A 311 13.32 -2.70 -7.35
N LEU A 312 14.20 -3.65 -7.68
CA LEU A 312 15.30 -4.08 -6.80
C LEU A 312 16.25 -2.92 -6.47
N VAL A 313 16.53 -2.05 -7.44
CA VAL A 313 17.35 -0.85 -7.23
C VAL A 313 16.69 0.09 -6.23
N ILE A 314 15.39 0.36 -6.37
CA ILE A 314 14.68 1.23 -5.40
C ILE A 314 14.53 0.52 -4.05
N LEU A 315 14.28 -0.79 -4.05
CA LEU A 315 14.17 -1.58 -2.83
C LEU A 315 15.42 -1.49 -1.96
N SER A 316 16.61 -1.40 -2.57
CA SER A 316 17.86 -1.22 -1.82
C SER A 316 17.89 0.05 -0.99
N LYS A 317 17.06 1.05 -1.30
CA LYS A 317 16.90 2.28 -0.52
C LYS A 317 16.04 2.11 0.74
N THR A 318 15.30 1.01 0.89
CA THR A 318 14.46 0.76 2.08
C THR A 318 15.24 0.28 3.29
N GLY A 319 16.48 -0.17 3.11
CA GLY A 319 17.32 -0.70 4.18
C GLY A 319 16.67 -1.88 4.90
N LEU A 320 16.67 -1.84 6.23
CA LEU A 320 16.09 -2.90 7.07
C LEU A 320 14.56 -2.96 7.05
N SER A 321 13.87 -1.92 6.58
CA SER A 321 12.40 -1.87 6.60
C SER A 321 11.74 -3.03 5.85
N ILE A 322 12.40 -3.58 4.82
CA ILE A 322 11.88 -4.76 4.08
C ILE A 322 11.69 -5.99 4.97
N LYS A 323 12.42 -6.10 6.09
CA LYS A 323 12.26 -7.23 7.02
C LYS A 323 10.89 -7.22 7.70
N GLY A 324 10.46 -6.05 8.17
CA GLY A 324 9.19 -5.84 8.88
C GLY A 324 8.01 -5.66 7.92
N ASP A 325 8.22 -4.88 6.88
CA ASP A 325 7.16 -4.34 6.05
C ASP A 325 7.00 -5.09 4.74
N THR A 326 6.12 -6.09 4.76
CA THR A 326 5.87 -6.96 3.59
C THR A 326 5.28 -6.24 2.38
N TYR A 327 4.66 -5.08 2.57
CA TYR A 327 4.02 -4.33 1.48
C TYR A 327 5.00 -3.74 0.45
N TYR A 328 6.29 -3.61 0.77
CA TYR A 328 7.28 -3.13 -0.21
C TYR A 328 7.36 -3.98 -1.49
N VAL A 329 7.07 -5.29 -1.41
CA VAL A 329 7.11 -6.17 -2.59
C VAL A 329 5.88 -6.01 -3.50
N LEU A 330 4.83 -5.31 -3.07
CA LEU A 330 3.58 -5.17 -3.84
C LEU A 330 3.82 -4.62 -5.24
N THR A 331 4.76 -3.70 -5.39
CA THR A 331 5.07 -3.05 -6.67
C THR A 331 5.61 -4.03 -7.73
N ALA A 332 6.32 -5.09 -7.32
CA ALA A 332 6.88 -6.08 -8.24
C ALA A 332 5.87 -7.13 -8.71
N ILE A 333 4.81 -7.37 -7.92
CA ILE A 333 3.87 -8.48 -8.16
C ILE A 333 3.17 -8.40 -9.53
N PRO A 334 2.72 -7.25 -10.05
CA PRO A 334 2.13 -7.17 -11.38
C PRO A 334 3.09 -7.65 -12.49
N ALA A 335 4.38 -7.30 -12.42
CA ALA A 335 5.37 -7.77 -13.38
C ALA A 335 5.60 -9.29 -13.27
N MET A 336 5.63 -9.84 -12.05
CA MET A 336 5.73 -11.27 -11.81
C MET A 336 4.49 -12.02 -12.32
N ALA A 337 3.29 -11.49 -12.08
CA ALA A 337 2.05 -12.06 -12.60
C ALA A 337 1.99 -12.04 -14.13
N PHE A 338 2.47 -10.96 -14.75
CA PHE A 338 2.56 -10.83 -16.20
C PHE A 338 3.41 -11.96 -16.80
N ILE A 339 4.65 -12.10 -16.36
CA ILE A 339 5.57 -13.10 -16.96
C ILE A 339 5.09 -14.53 -16.66
N ALA A 340 4.53 -14.77 -15.45
CA ALA A 340 3.96 -16.06 -15.12
C ALA A 340 2.75 -16.39 -16.00
N GLY A 341 1.85 -15.47 -16.25
CA GLY A 341 0.70 -15.65 -17.13
C GLY A 341 1.09 -15.91 -18.58
N CYS A 342 2.11 -15.18 -19.09
CA CYS A 342 2.67 -15.41 -20.41
C CYS A 342 3.33 -16.80 -20.51
N GLY A 343 4.11 -17.22 -19.52
CA GLY A 343 4.78 -18.53 -19.53
C GLY A 343 3.79 -19.68 -19.46
N LEU A 344 2.79 -19.60 -18.59
CA LEU A 344 1.73 -20.61 -18.49
C LEU A 344 0.93 -20.79 -19.79
N SER A 345 0.85 -19.76 -20.65
CA SER A 345 0.16 -19.87 -21.93
C SER A 345 0.84 -20.84 -22.93
N TYR A 346 2.12 -21.19 -22.68
CA TYR A 346 2.85 -22.20 -23.48
C TYR A 346 2.54 -23.64 -23.07
N ILE A 347 1.79 -23.84 -21.97
CA ILE A 347 1.31 -25.18 -21.59
C ILE A 347 0.08 -25.48 -22.44
N GLY A 348 0.22 -26.43 -23.40
CA GLY A 348 -0.87 -26.77 -24.34
C GLY A 348 -2.11 -27.35 -23.68
N ASN A 349 -1.98 -27.97 -22.49
CA ASN A 349 -3.11 -28.56 -21.78
C ASN A 349 -3.76 -27.56 -20.82
N LYS A 350 -4.93 -27.02 -21.24
CA LYS A 350 -5.70 -26.05 -20.44
C LYS A 350 -6.15 -26.57 -19.06
N LYS A 351 -6.34 -27.90 -18.90
CA LYS A 351 -6.71 -28.51 -17.61
C LYS A 351 -5.56 -28.42 -16.61
N ILE A 352 -4.32 -28.61 -17.08
CA ILE A 352 -3.13 -28.47 -16.24
C ILE A 352 -2.98 -27.02 -15.79
N VAL A 353 -3.13 -26.04 -16.68
CA VAL A 353 -3.09 -24.62 -16.33
C VAL A 353 -4.16 -24.26 -15.30
N ALA A 354 -5.39 -24.72 -15.52
CA ALA A 354 -6.49 -24.50 -14.57
C ALA A 354 -6.18 -25.13 -13.20
N ALA A 355 -5.64 -26.32 -13.14
CA ALA A 355 -5.24 -26.97 -11.90
C ALA A 355 -4.14 -26.18 -11.16
N ILE A 356 -3.12 -25.69 -11.89
CA ILE A 356 -2.07 -24.83 -11.32
C ILE A 356 -2.70 -23.57 -10.70
N LEU A 357 -3.56 -22.86 -11.46
CA LEU A 357 -4.19 -21.62 -10.97
C LEU A 357 -5.08 -21.86 -9.73
N VAL A 358 -5.79 -23.00 -9.68
CA VAL A 358 -6.59 -23.39 -8.52
C VAL A 358 -5.71 -23.67 -7.30
N ILE A 359 -4.64 -24.45 -7.46
CA ILE A 359 -3.72 -24.79 -6.36
C ILE A 359 -3.08 -23.52 -5.80
N VAL A 360 -2.57 -22.65 -6.68
CA VAL A 360 -1.99 -21.37 -6.29
C VAL A 360 -3.04 -20.50 -5.57
N GLY A 361 -4.27 -20.46 -6.08
CA GLY A 361 -5.35 -19.70 -5.48
C GLY A 361 -5.71 -20.20 -4.08
N VAL A 362 -5.84 -21.50 -3.88
CA VAL A 362 -6.16 -22.10 -2.58
C VAL A 362 -5.07 -21.81 -1.54
N GLU A 363 -3.79 -22.05 -1.90
CA GLU A 363 -2.67 -21.77 -0.99
C GLU A 363 -2.59 -20.29 -0.64
N SER A 364 -2.67 -19.41 -1.65
CA SER A 364 -2.55 -17.97 -1.45
C SER A 364 -3.69 -17.42 -0.58
N LEU A 365 -4.94 -17.81 -0.83
CA LEU A 365 -6.08 -17.37 -0.04
C LEU A 365 -6.00 -17.88 1.41
N ALA A 366 -5.63 -19.15 1.61
CA ALA A 366 -5.46 -19.71 2.94
C ALA A 366 -4.37 -18.99 3.75
N ALA A 367 -3.23 -18.69 3.11
CA ALA A 367 -2.13 -17.98 3.77
C ALA A 367 -2.48 -16.53 4.13
N GLN A 368 -3.32 -15.88 3.34
CA GLN A 368 -3.72 -14.49 3.57
C GLN A 368 -4.67 -14.29 4.74
N ILE A 369 -5.38 -15.35 5.20
CA ILE A 369 -6.34 -15.29 6.32
C ILE A 369 -5.67 -14.71 7.58
N TYR A 370 -4.40 -15.05 7.80
CA TYR A 370 -3.67 -14.58 8.99
C TYR A 370 -3.60 -13.05 9.07
N ASP A 371 -3.38 -12.35 7.96
CA ASP A 371 -3.21 -10.90 7.93
C ASP A 371 -4.51 -10.13 8.25
N PHE A 372 -5.66 -10.81 8.19
CA PHE A 372 -6.99 -10.25 8.47
C PHE A 372 -7.54 -10.62 9.84
N ARG A 373 -6.75 -11.32 10.67
CA ARG A 373 -7.17 -11.64 12.03
C ARG A 373 -7.09 -10.40 12.92
N LEU A 374 -8.10 -10.27 13.78
CA LEU A 374 -8.08 -9.32 14.89
C LEU A 374 -7.63 -10.08 16.15
N ARG A 375 -6.60 -9.57 16.82
CA ARG A 375 -6.19 -10.09 18.12
C ARG A 375 -7.05 -9.45 19.21
N GLU A 376 -7.48 -10.24 20.21
CA GLU A 376 -8.34 -9.77 21.29
C GLU A 376 -7.83 -8.48 21.98
N PRO A 377 -6.54 -8.36 22.34
CA PRO A 377 -6.05 -7.15 22.97
C PRO A 377 -6.20 -5.89 22.11
N TYR A 378 -6.14 -6.01 20.77
CA TYR A 378 -6.34 -4.87 19.88
C TYR A 378 -7.81 -4.47 19.75
N LYS A 379 -8.75 -5.41 19.89
CA LYS A 379 -10.18 -5.09 19.78
C LYS A 379 -10.62 -4.05 20.81
N SER A 380 -10.02 -4.05 21.98
CA SER A 380 -10.33 -3.06 23.03
C SER A 380 -10.02 -1.63 22.62
N LEU A 381 -9.06 -1.41 21.69
CA LEU A 381 -8.78 -0.06 21.21
C LEU A 381 -9.99 0.61 20.55
N ALA A 382 -10.92 -0.16 19.99
CA ALA A 382 -12.13 0.39 19.38
C ALA A 382 -13.04 1.13 20.37
N THR A 383 -12.92 0.88 21.69
CA THR A 383 -13.68 1.58 22.74
C THR A 383 -12.93 2.75 23.37
N LEU A 384 -11.68 2.98 22.96
CA LEU A 384 -10.81 3.96 23.63
C LEU A 384 -11.30 5.39 23.45
N GLU A 385 -11.90 5.73 22.31
CA GLU A 385 -12.44 7.07 22.05
C GLU A 385 -13.55 7.42 23.05
N GLU A 386 -14.52 6.54 23.27
CA GLU A 386 -15.61 6.74 24.24
C GLU A 386 -15.09 6.90 25.66
N ILE A 387 -14.09 6.10 26.04
CA ILE A 387 -13.44 6.20 27.35
C ILE A 387 -12.74 7.56 27.48
N MET A 388 -11.97 7.96 26.48
CA MET A 388 -11.28 9.26 26.51
C MET A 388 -12.24 10.44 26.56
N ASP A 389 -13.38 10.36 25.86
CA ASP A 389 -14.42 11.41 25.90
C ASP A 389 -15.09 11.55 27.27
N SER A 390 -15.07 10.49 28.07
CA SER A 390 -15.58 10.53 29.44
C SER A 390 -14.63 11.19 30.47
N VAL A 391 -13.32 11.27 30.17
CA VAL A 391 -12.28 11.71 31.14
C VAL A 391 -11.50 12.95 30.68
N SER A 392 -11.55 13.34 29.39
CA SER A 392 -10.74 14.42 28.83
C SER A 392 -11.46 15.16 27.70
N HIS A 393 -11.05 16.39 27.41
CA HIS A 393 -11.49 17.13 26.23
C HIS A 393 -10.75 16.69 24.97
N ARG A 394 -11.35 16.90 23.78
CA ARG A 394 -10.75 16.55 22.48
C ARG A 394 -9.41 17.25 22.21
N ASP A 395 -9.24 18.45 22.74
CA ASP A 395 -8.04 19.28 22.58
C ASP A 395 -6.94 18.97 23.60
N ASP A 396 -7.22 18.13 24.61
CA ASP A 396 -6.21 17.77 25.61
C ASP A 396 -5.11 16.92 24.98
N LEU A 397 -3.86 17.32 25.22
CA LEU A 397 -2.72 16.58 24.76
C LEU A 397 -2.47 15.36 25.67
N ILE A 398 -2.19 14.23 25.03
CA ILE A 398 -1.97 12.97 25.74
C ILE A 398 -0.62 12.32 25.35
N VAL A 399 -0.13 11.47 26.22
CA VAL A 399 0.96 10.54 25.89
C VAL A 399 0.41 9.12 25.89
N VAL A 400 0.75 8.35 24.85
CA VAL A 400 0.33 6.95 24.72
C VAL A 400 1.53 6.04 24.56
N THR A 401 1.42 4.81 25.06
CA THR A 401 2.39 3.76 24.77
C THR A 401 2.06 3.05 23.44
N GLY A 402 3.09 2.58 22.75
CA GLY A 402 2.91 1.85 21.50
C GLY A 402 4.17 1.78 20.64
N GLY A 403 5.29 2.31 21.19
CA GLY A 403 6.52 2.53 20.43
C GLY A 403 6.51 3.89 19.74
N ALA A 404 7.69 4.44 19.53
CA ALA A 404 7.91 5.83 19.14
C ALA A 404 7.21 6.29 17.83
N GLN A 405 6.66 5.37 17.06
CA GLN A 405 6.06 5.70 15.76
C GLN A 405 4.76 4.94 15.46
N ASN A 406 4.16 4.26 16.44
CA ASN A 406 2.92 3.52 16.22
C ASN A 406 1.69 4.42 16.52
N PRO A 407 0.98 4.90 15.51
CA PRO A 407 -0.14 5.84 15.70
C PRO A 407 -1.43 5.15 16.17
N THR A 408 -1.47 3.82 16.26
CA THR A 408 -2.73 3.08 16.43
C THR A 408 -3.48 3.49 17.70
N THR A 409 -2.81 3.53 18.86
CA THR A 409 -3.45 3.94 20.12
C THR A 409 -3.89 5.40 20.08
N MET A 410 -3.05 6.31 19.56
CA MET A 410 -3.36 7.73 19.41
C MET A 410 -4.58 7.95 18.50
N TYR A 411 -4.64 7.23 17.37
CA TYR A 411 -5.75 7.30 16.45
C TYR A 411 -7.09 6.92 17.11
N PHE A 412 -7.11 5.82 17.88
CA PHE A 412 -8.31 5.37 18.60
C PHE A 412 -8.60 6.17 19.86
N ALA A 413 -7.62 6.85 20.44
CA ALA A 413 -7.88 7.83 21.51
C ALA A 413 -8.54 9.09 20.99
N HIS A 414 -8.48 9.35 19.71
CA HIS A 414 -8.95 10.57 19.02
C HIS A 414 -8.47 11.84 19.72
N ARG A 415 -7.22 11.87 20.04
CA ARG A 415 -6.50 13.00 20.71
C ARG A 415 -5.20 13.25 19.96
N ARG A 416 -4.50 14.32 20.38
CA ARG A 416 -3.14 14.66 19.91
C ARG A 416 -2.13 14.45 21.03
N GLY A 417 -0.87 14.30 20.68
CA GLY A 417 0.20 14.21 21.66
C GLY A 417 1.38 13.34 21.24
N TRP A 418 1.92 12.60 22.19
CA TRP A 418 3.16 11.84 22.02
C TRP A 418 2.89 10.34 22.01
N THR A 419 3.55 9.64 21.09
CA THR A 419 3.66 8.17 21.12
C THR A 419 5.06 7.79 21.60
N VAL A 420 5.16 7.02 22.68
CA VAL A 420 6.43 6.73 23.30
C VAL A 420 6.66 5.25 23.57
N SER A 421 7.91 4.87 23.66
CA SER A 421 8.29 3.57 24.21
C SER A 421 8.16 3.59 25.74
N TYR A 422 8.02 2.40 26.33
CA TYR A 422 7.82 2.23 27.74
C TYR A 422 8.81 2.97 28.65
N PRO A 423 10.15 2.85 28.45
CA PRO A 423 11.11 3.51 29.34
C PRO A 423 10.93 5.03 29.47
N ASN A 424 10.37 5.68 28.44
CA ASN A 424 10.16 7.13 28.47
C ASN A 424 9.09 7.55 29.48
N LEU A 425 8.11 6.68 29.80
CA LEU A 425 7.09 6.98 30.80
C LEU A 425 7.61 6.88 32.24
N GLU A 426 8.69 6.14 32.47
CA GLU A 426 9.37 6.05 33.76
C GLU A 426 10.43 7.16 33.92
N ASP A 427 10.86 7.78 32.82
CA ASP A 427 11.80 8.89 32.84
C ASP A 427 11.11 10.16 33.35
N SER A 428 11.44 10.56 34.58
CA SER A 428 10.85 11.75 35.21
C SER A 428 11.23 13.05 34.50
N VAL A 429 12.39 13.12 33.84
CA VAL A 429 12.83 14.30 33.10
C VAL A 429 11.99 14.44 31.81
N TYR A 430 11.85 13.34 31.06
CA TYR A 430 11.02 13.30 29.89
C TYR A 430 9.55 13.64 30.18
N MET A 431 8.99 13.03 31.25
CA MET A 431 7.61 13.28 31.65
C MET A 431 7.39 14.76 32.07
N ALA A 432 8.34 15.34 32.82
CA ALA A 432 8.27 16.75 33.17
C ALA A 432 8.35 17.68 31.95
N ASP A 433 9.15 17.33 30.95
CA ASP A 433 9.24 18.09 29.70
C ASP A 433 7.91 18.09 28.95
N ILE A 434 7.31 16.92 28.68
CA ILE A 434 6.03 16.86 27.95
C ILE A 434 4.86 17.47 28.75
N MET A 435 4.86 17.37 30.08
CA MET A 435 3.88 18.05 30.93
C MET A 435 4.02 19.56 30.81
N SER A 436 5.23 20.09 30.79
CA SER A 436 5.48 21.53 30.58
C SER A 436 4.99 22.01 29.20
N LYS A 437 4.86 21.13 28.22
CA LYS A 437 4.32 21.35 26.88
C LYS A 437 2.80 21.11 26.79
N GLY A 438 2.14 20.85 27.93
CA GLY A 438 0.68 20.74 28.03
C GLY A 438 0.14 19.31 27.93
N CYS A 439 0.97 18.27 28.13
CA CYS A 439 0.49 16.89 28.22
C CYS A 439 -0.30 16.69 29.52
N LYS A 440 -1.59 16.34 29.41
CA LYS A 440 -2.48 16.23 30.57
C LYS A 440 -2.78 14.80 31.01
N TYR A 441 -2.72 13.84 30.09
CA TYR A 441 -3.08 12.45 30.38
C TYR A 441 -2.06 11.47 29.80
N ALA A 442 -1.84 10.37 30.51
CA ALA A 442 -1.10 9.20 30.02
C ALA A 442 -2.08 8.03 29.83
N VAL A 443 -2.07 7.44 28.63
CA VAL A 443 -2.96 6.33 28.26
C VAL A 443 -2.15 5.08 28.01
N LEU A 444 -2.44 4.04 28.79
CA LEU A 444 -1.72 2.76 28.82
C LEU A 444 -2.65 1.61 28.47
N PRO A 445 -2.58 1.04 27.25
CA PRO A 445 -3.25 -0.22 26.92
C PRO A 445 -2.55 -1.40 27.61
N THR A 446 -3.11 -1.90 28.70
CA THR A 446 -2.46 -2.88 29.62
C THR A 446 -2.22 -4.25 29.01
N LYS A 447 -3.06 -4.70 28.06
CA LYS A 447 -2.90 -6.02 27.38
C LYS A 447 -2.07 -6.00 26.11
N LEU A 448 -1.73 -4.82 25.61
CA LEU A 448 -0.92 -4.68 24.40
C LEU A 448 0.53 -4.45 24.71
N TYR A 449 0.81 -3.87 25.86
CA TYR A 449 2.13 -3.48 26.33
C TYR A 449 2.32 -3.96 27.76
N GLU A 450 3.50 -3.68 28.34
CA GLU A 450 3.80 -4.09 29.69
C GLU A 450 2.89 -3.43 30.73
N ASP A 451 2.59 -4.13 31.81
CA ASP A 451 1.72 -3.65 32.88
C ASP A 451 2.45 -2.65 33.78
N ILE A 452 2.36 -1.39 33.39
CA ILE A 452 3.04 -0.28 34.04
C ILE A 452 2.14 0.39 35.06
N GLN A 453 2.73 0.78 36.20
CA GLN A 453 2.10 1.62 37.22
C GLN A 453 2.82 2.97 37.26
N LEU A 454 2.13 4.03 36.88
CA LEU A 454 2.63 5.39 37.03
C LEU A 454 2.27 5.96 38.40
N LYS A 455 3.06 6.91 38.90
CA LYS A 455 2.85 7.60 40.17
C LYS A 455 1.72 8.62 40.18
N TYR A 456 1.07 8.85 39.05
CA TYR A 456 0.04 9.86 38.90
C TYR A 456 -1.37 9.31 39.27
N PRO A 457 -2.34 10.17 39.60
CA PRO A 457 -3.71 9.75 39.89
C PRO A 457 -4.34 9.02 38.70
N LYS A 458 -4.95 7.86 38.93
CA LYS A 458 -5.73 7.16 37.92
C LYS A 458 -7.12 7.80 37.83
N VAL A 459 -7.53 8.15 36.61
CA VAL A 459 -8.89 8.65 36.30
C VAL A 459 -9.76 7.60 35.64
N HIS A 460 -9.12 6.54 35.08
CA HIS A 460 -9.80 5.37 34.56
C HIS A 460 -8.94 4.13 34.77
N GLU A 461 -9.56 3.03 35.16
CA GLU A 461 -8.90 1.71 35.25
C GLU A 461 -9.88 0.64 34.79
N SER A 462 -9.45 -0.15 33.83
CA SER A 462 -10.16 -1.31 33.33
C SER A 462 -9.18 -2.46 33.01
N GLU A 463 -9.69 -3.61 32.63
CA GLU A 463 -8.86 -4.73 32.17
C GLU A 463 -7.94 -4.37 30.98
N PHE A 464 -8.35 -3.39 30.16
CA PHE A 464 -7.68 -3.04 28.91
C PHE A 464 -6.91 -1.71 28.97
N PHE A 465 -7.33 -0.77 29.84
CA PHE A 465 -6.75 0.57 29.87
C PHE A 465 -6.54 1.07 31.29
N ARG A 466 -5.43 1.75 31.49
CA ARG A 466 -5.22 2.68 32.59
C ARG A 466 -4.97 4.07 32.06
N ILE A 467 -5.71 5.04 32.55
CA ILE A 467 -5.55 6.42 32.17
C ILE A 467 -5.19 7.20 33.44
N TYR A 468 -4.09 7.91 33.38
CA TYR A 468 -3.59 8.74 34.48
C TYR A 468 -3.74 10.21 34.11
N LYS A 469 -4.14 11.00 35.08
CA LYS A 469 -4.09 12.45 35.00
C LYS A 469 -2.72 12.92 35.48
N LEU A 470 -2.03 13.70 34.64
CA LEU A 470 -0.64 14.11 34.90
C LEU A 470 -0.54 15.41 35.70
N GLU A 471 -1.66 16.18 35.75
CA GLU A 471 -1.80 17.44 36.53
C GLU A 471 -2.76 17.28 37.68
#